data_990fefa5549dfad9ce0ed5de50049b70
#
_entry.id   990fefa5549dfad9ce0ed5de50049b70
#
_cell.length_a   1.000
_cell.length_b   1.000
_cell.length_c   1.000
_cell.angle_alpha   90.00
_cell.angle_beta   90.00
_cell.angle_gamma   90.00
#
_symmetry.space_group_name_H-M   'P 1'
#
loop_
_entity.id
_entity.type
_entity.pdbx_description
1 polymer ?
#
loop_
_entity_poly.entity_id
_entity_poly.type
_entity_poly.pdbx_seq_one_letter_code
_entity_poly.pdbx_strand_id
1 'polypeptide(L)'
;LYYLDSKNTTNLCKQDDNADRNMGYDTNPTFSPDGKYIAWQSMERDGYESDRNRLCIMDLKSGEKKYVTESFESGVDAYCWANDNHTLYFTGVWHATSMIYQTNLNGEVKKLTEGDYDYASVALLGEQIITKRHSISHADEIYTLNPVDGNIAQITHENDHIFNKLALGKVEARWTTASDGKPLHSWVIYPSNFDPNKKYPTLLFCEGGPQSPVSQFWSYRWNFQIMAANDYIIVAPNRRGLPGFGMEWLEQISGDYGGQCMRDYLTAIDDICKEP
;
A
#
# COMPACT_ATOMS: atom_id res chain seq x y z
N LEU A 1 19.66 -18.87 3.97
CA LEU A 1 19.60 -20.00 3.04
C LEU A 1 20.11 -21.27 3.75
N TYR A 2 19.33 -22.36 3.72
CA TYR A 2 19.71 -23.64 4.30
C TYR A 2 19.89 -24.69 3.19
N TYR A 3 21.06 -25.33 3.16
CA TYR A 3 21.39 -26.37 2.18
C TYR A 3 21.07 -27.75 2.77
N LEU A 4 20.09 -28.44 2.22
CA LEU A 4 19.62 -29.75 2.71
C LEU A 4 20.73 -30.82 2.71
N ASP A 5 21.53 -30.88 1.66
CA ASP A 5 22.57 -31.91 1.49
C ASP A 5 23.71 -31.75 2.47
N SER A 6 24.21 -30.52 2.66
CA SER A 6 25.35 -30.23 3.54
C SER A 6 24.94 -29.89 4.97
N LYS A 7 23.65 -29.62 5.21
CA LYS A 7 23.08 -29.08 6.45
C LYS A 7 23.72 -27.75 6.90
N ASN A 8 24.30 -27.03 5.98
CA ASN A 8 24.90 -25.72 6.23
C ASN A 8 23.86 -24.61 6.11
N THR A 9 24.01 -23.55 6.90
CA THR A 9 23.19 -22.35 6.83
C THR A 9 24.07 -21.16 6.44
N THR A 10 23.64 -20.39 5.45
CA THR A 10 24.30 -19.16 5.04
C THR A 10 23.33 -17.99 5.24
N ASN A 11 23.79 -16.96 5.97
CA ASN A 11 23.06 -15.70 6.07
C ASN A 11 23.36 -14.85 4.83
N LEU A 12 22.36 -14.64 3.97
CA LEU A 12 22.49 -13.86 2.73
C LEU A 12 22.45 -12.35 2.97
N CYS A 13 21.88 -11.91 4.09
CA CYS A 13 21.66 -10.50 4.38
C CYS A 13 22.76 -9.85 5.21
N LYS A 14 23.81 -10.61 5.57
CA LYS A 14 24.98 -10.10 6.28
C LYS A 14 25.69 -9.03 5.44
N GLN A 15 25.95 -7.86 6.04
CA GLN A 15 26.56 -6.73 5.33
C GLN A 15 28.04 -6.96 5.03
N ASP A 16 28.75 -7.54 6.00
CA ASP A 16 30.14 -8.01 5.86
C ASP A 16 30.41 -9.16 6.86
N ASP A 17 31.55 -9.83 6.71
CA ASP A 17 31.91 -10.95 7.57
C ASP A 17 32.21 -10.55 9.03
N ASN A 18 32.43 -9.27 9.30
CA ASN A 18 32.73 -8.72 10.62
C ASN A 18 31.47 -8.08 11.28
N ALA A 19 30.34 -8.01 10.59
CA ALA A 19 29.12 -7.47 11.18
C ALA A 19 28.54 -8.43 12.22
N ASP A 20 28.33 -7.97 13.44
CA ASP A 20 27.74 -8.76 14.52
C ASP A 20 26.28 -9.11 14.23
N ARG A 21 25.57 -8.27 13.43
CA ARG A 21 24.18 -8.46 13.03
C ARG A 21 23.86 -7.77 11.70
N ASN A 22 22.77 -8.18 11.07
CA ASN A 22 22.16 -7.38 10.01
C ASN A 22 21.60 -6.08 10.60
N MET A 23 21.73 -5.01 9.83
CA MET A 23 21.21 -3.68 10.21
C MET A 23 19.84 -3.39 9.55
N GLY A 24 19.22 -4.37 8.92
CA GLY A 24 17.95 -4.27 8.25
C GLY A 24 16.96 -5.35 8.71
N TYR A 25 15.75 -5.29 8.18
CA TYR A 25 14.69 -6.26 8.41
C TYR A 25 14.32 -6.94 7.09
N ASP A 26 14.68 -8.23 6.97
CA ASP A 26 14.58 -9.03 5.75
C ASP A 26 13.52 -10.12 5.90
N THR A 27 12.53 -10.17 5.00
CA THR A 27 11.38 -11.07 5.09
C THR A 27 10.95 -11.62 3.73
N ASN A 28 10.09 -12.65 3.76
CA ASN A 28 9.40 -13.20 2.60
C ASN A 28 10.32 -13.59 1.42
N PRO A 29 11.36 -14.42 1.63
CA PRO A 29 12.24 -14.83 0.54
C PRO A 29 11.54 -15.78 -0.42
N THR A 30 11.72 -15.55 -1.74
CA THR A 30 11.21 -16.44 -2.80
C THR A 30 12.25 -16.62 -3.89
N PHE A 31 12.37 -17.85 -4.42
CA PHE A 31 13.23 -18.12 -5.57
C PHE A 31 12.55 -17.72 -6.89
N SER A 32 13.35 -17.32 -7.87
CA SER A 32 12.89 -17.28 -9.26
C SER A 32 12.47 -18.69 -9.73
N PRO A 33 11.57 -18.84 -10.72
CA PRO A 33 11.11 -20.15 -11.18
C PRO A 33 12.25 -21.09 -11.62
N ASP A 34 13.33 -20.57 -12.18
CA ASP A 34 14.52 -21.33 -12.59
C ASP A 34 15.56 -21.54 -11.46
N GLY A 35 15.31 -20.99 -10.28
CA GLY A 35 16.18 -21.13 -9.11
C GLY A 35 17.52 -20.38 -9.18
N LYS A 36 17.71 -19.47 -10.13
CA LYS A 36 18.98 -18.73 -10.24
C LYS A 36 19.05 -17.49 -9.35
N TYR A 37 17.89 -16.91 -9.04
CA TYR A 37 17.78 -15.74 -8.20
C TYR A 37 16.96 -16.05 -6.95
N ILE A 38 17.22 -15.30 -5.89
CA ILE A 38 16.35 -15.20 -4.73
C ILE A 38 15.99 -13.74 -4.53
N ALA A 39 14.70 -13.45 -4.30
CA ALA A 39 14.22 -12.13 -3.94
C ALA A 39 13.68 -12.13 -2.53
N TRP A 40 13.70 -10.98 -1.85
CA TRP A 40 13.09 -10.77 -0.54
C TRP A 40 12.74 -9.30 -0.32
N GLN A 41 11.85 -9.05 0.65
CA GLN A 41 11.57 -7.70 1.11
C GLN A 41 12.60 -7.30 2.16
N SER A 42 13.12 -6.08 2.05
CA SER A 42 14.20 -5.58 2.91
C SER A 42 13.98 -4.13 3.32
N MET A 43 13.89 -3.88 4.62
CA MET A 43 14.07 -2.56 5.22
C MET A 43 15.55 -2.34 5.52
N GLU A 44 16.02 -1.11 5.33
CA GLU A 44 17.42 -0.76 5.53
C GLU A 44 17.79 -0.61 7.00
N ARG A 45 16.86 -0.06 7.79
CA ARG A 45 17.09 0.30 9.20
C ARG A 45 16.34 -0.66 10.12
N ASP A 46 17.08 -1.43 10.90
CA ASP A 46 16.55 -2.36 11.88
C ASP A 46 15.72 -1.64 12.96
N GLY A 47 14.48 -2.08 13.17
CA GLY A 47 13.58 -1.55 14.18
C GLY A 47 13.05 -0.13 13.90
N TYR A 48 13.27 0.43 12.70
CA TYR A 48 12.75 1.73 12.32
C TYR A 48 11.56 1.58 11.38
N GLU A 49 10.35 1.64 11.93
CA GLU A 49 9.10 1.39 11.22
C GLU A 49 8.74 2.46 10.16
N SER A 50 9.33 3.66 10.25
CA SER A 50 9.21 4.69 9.20
C SER A 50 10.14 4.45 8.01
N ASP A 51 10.65 3.23 7.85
CA ASP A 51 11.37 2.79 6.67
C ASP A 51 10.43 2.06 5.70
N ARG A 52 10.90 1.79 4.48
CA ARG A 52 10.13 1.10 3.45
C ARG A 52 10.68 -0.30 3.16
N ASN A 53 9.80 -1.24 2.90
CA ASN A 53 10.18 -2.52 2.32
C ASN A 53 10.56 -2.33 0.85
N ARG A 54 11.80 -2.63 0.48
CA ARG A 54 12.26 -2.70 -0.91
C ARG A 54 12.40 -4.15 -1.33
N LEU A 55 12.28 -4.45 -2.61
CA LEU A 55 12.67 -5.76 -3.14
C LEU A 55 14.17 -5.79 -3.40
N CYS A 56 14.85 -6.68 -2.69
CA CYS A 56 16.24 -7.06 -2.95
C CYS A 56 16.27 -8.37 -3.73
N ILE A 57 17.12 -8.47 -4.74
CA ILE A 57 17.38 -9.69 -5.51
C ILE A 57 18.86 -10.04 -5.37
N MET A 58 19.15 -11.33 -5.26
CA MET A 58 20.52 -11.86 -5.32
C MET A 58 20.63 -12.90 -6.42
N ASP A 59 21.64 -12.76 -7.27
CA ASP A 59 22.07 -13.82 -8.18
C ASP A 59 22.85 -14.86 -7.35
N LEU A 60 22.35 -16.09 -7.31
CA LEU A 60 22.93 -17.16 -6.47
C LEU A 60 24.28 -17.67 -6.97
N LYS A 61 24.62 -17.41 -8.25
CA LYS A 61 25.91 -17.82 -8.81
C LYS A 61 27.01 -16.80 -8.53
N SER A 62 26.72 -15.52 -8.72
CA SER A 62 27.69 -14.45 -8.50
C SER A 62 27.73 -13.93 -7.07
N GLY A 63 26.63 -14.07 -6.33
CA GLY A 63 26.44 -13.46 -5.03
C GLY A 63 26.10 -11.96 -5.09
N GLU A 64 25.91 -11.41 -6.29
CA GLU A 64 25.57 -9.99 -6.49
C GLU A 64 24.16 -9.70 -6.00
N LYS A 65 24.01 -8.64 -5.21
CA LYS A 65 22.74 -8.15 -4.68
C LYS A 65 22.37 -6.82 -5.32
N LYS A 66 21.04 -6.64 -5.56
CA LYS A 66 20.51 -5.40 -6.10
C LYS A 66 19.11 -5.11 -5.55
N TYR A 67 18.85 -3.87 -5.19
CA TYR A 67 17.50 -3.39 -4.90
C TYR A 67 16.81 -2.98 -6.21
N VAL A 68 15.70 -3.67 -6.53
CA VAL A 68 14.99 -3.48 -7.81
C VAL A 68 13.74 -2.61 -7.71
N THR A 69 13.46 -2.07 -6.53
CA THR A 69 12.39 -1.10 -6.31
C THR A 69 12.88 0.21 -5.68
N GLU A 70 14.16 0.55 -5.88
CA GLU A 70 14.76 1.76 -5.30
C GLU A 70 14.05 3.05 -5.76
N SER A 71 13.59 3.09 -7.01
CA SER A 71 12.85 4.22 -7.58
C SER A 71 11.39 4.34 -7.10
N PHE A 72 10.87 3.35 -6.39
CA PHE A 72 9.53 3.38 -5.82
C PHE A 72 9.59 3.95 -4.40
N GLU A 73 9.12 5.17 -4.22
CA GLU A 73 9.21 5.91 -2.95
C GLU A 73 8.16 5.49 -1.89
N SER A 74 7.74 4.22 -1.93
CA SER A 74 6.89 3.61 -0.92
C SER A 74 7.29 2.16 -0.68
N GLY A 75 6.62 1.48 0.26
CA GLY A 75 6.87 0.08 0.58
C GLY A 75 6.26 -0.88 -0.42
N VAL A 76 6.89 -2.04 -0.57
CA VAL A 76 6.33 -3.22 -1.25
C VAL A 76 5.60 -4.06 -0.21
N ASP A 77 4.28 -4.32 -0.42
CA ASP A 77 3.46 -5.05 0.55
C ASP A 77 3.42 -6.56 0.24
N ALA A 78 3.22 -6.92 -1.01
CA ALA A 78 3.24 -8.30 -1.49
C ALA A 78 3.93 -8.38 -2.85
N TYR A 79 4.53 -9.51 -3.19
CA TYR A 79 5.17 -9.70 -4.49
C TYR A 79 5.17 -11.15 -4.94
N CYS A 80 5.35 -11.36 -6.26
CA CYS A 80 5.62 -12.67 -6.85
C CYS A 80 6.51 -12.53 -8.09
N TRP A 81 7.22 -13.61 -8.44
CA TRP A 81 7.96 -13.73 -9.69
C TRP A 81 7.01 -13.99 -10.86
N ALA A 82 7.33 -13.41 -12.02
CA ALA A 82 6.77 -13.85 -13.30
C ALA A 82 7.46 -15.15 -13.77
N ASN A 83 6.84 -15.84 -14.72
CA ASN A 83 7.36 -17.10 -15.29
C ASN A 83 8.64 -16.88 -16.13
N ASP A 84 8.93 -15.64 -16.52
CA ASP A 84 10.10 -15.27 -17.35
C ASP A 84 11.42 -15.25 -16.57
N ASN A 85 11.40 -15.42 -15.24
CA ASN A 85 12.55 -15.36 -14.33
C ASN A 85 13.21 -13.96 -14.21
N HIS A 86 12.64 -12.92 -14.80
CA HIS A 86 13.23 -11.58 -14.87
C HIS A 86 12.32 -10.49 -14.36
N THR A 87 11.02 -10.72 -14.34
CA THR A 87 10.01 -9.78 -13.91
C THR A 87 9.46 -10.17 -12.54
N LEU A 88 9.21 -9.18 -11.68
CA LEU A 88 8.46 -9.33 -10.45
C LEU A 88 7.24 -8.42 -10.50
N TYR A 89 6.11 -8.95 -10.04
CA TYR A 89 4.91 -8.17 -9.78
C TYR A 89 4.81 -7.89 -8.29
N PHE A 90 4.37 -6.69 -7.93
CA PHE A 90 4.21 -6.34 -6.52
C PHE A 90 3.05 -5.37 -6.29
N THR A 91 2.53 -5.35 -5.06
CA THR A 91 1.59 -4.33 -4.60
C THR A 91 2.31 -3.31 -3.73
N GLY A 92 1.87 -2.07 -3.80
CA GLY A 92 2.37 -0.99 -2.98
C GLY A 92 1.45 0.22 -2.99
N VAL A 93 1.45 0.95 -1.89
CA VAL A 93 0.59 2.13 -1.73
C VAL A 93 1.25 3.36 -2.33
N TRP A 94 0.50 4.10 -3.17
CA TRP A 94 0.89 5.42 -3.64
C TRP A 94 -0.33 6.32 -3.76
N HIS A 95 -0.27 7.50 -3.17
CA HIS A 95 -1.38 8.47 -3.10
C HIS A 95 -2.70 7.84 -2.63
N ALA A 96 -2.62 7.14 -1.49
CA ALA A 96 -3.78 6.53 -0.81
C ALA A 96 -4.53 5.44 -1.60
N THR A 97 -3.87 4.80 -2.56
CA THR A 97 -4.37 3.60 -3.25
C THR A 97 -3.28 2.54 -3.31
N SER A 98 -3.62 1.27 -3.09
CA SER A 98 -2.70 0.15 -3.24
C SER A 98 -2.82 -0.42 -4.65
N MET A 99 -1.78 -0.24 -5.47
CA MET A 99 -1.79 -0.62 -6.88
C MET A 99 -0.83 -1.77 -7.15
N ILE A 100 -1.04 -2.43 -8.30
CA ILE A 100 -0.11 -3.45 -8.81
C ILE A 100 0.92 -2.77 -9.72
N TYR A 101 2.16 -3.12 -9.47
CA TYR A 101 3.34 -2.68 -10.22
C TYR A 101 4.10 -3.89 -10.74
N GLN A 102 4.95 -3.66 -11.73
CA GLN A 102 6.01 -4.59 -12.11
C GLN A 102 7.37 -3.94 -11.96
N THR A 103 8.38 -4.75 -11.70
CA THR A 103 9.79 -4.38 -11.82
C THR A 103 10.56 -5.51 -12.51
N ASN A 104 11.75 -5.21 -13.02
CA ASN A 104 12.65 -6.19 -13.61
C ASN A 104 14.00 -6.22 -12.89
N LEU A 105 14.90 -7.11 -13.33
CA LEU A 105 16.24 -7.22 -12.76
C LEU A 105 17.07 -5.92 -12.89
N ASN A 106 16.68 -5.00 -13.78
CA ASN A 106 17.32 -3.68 -13.91
C ASN A 106 16.80 -2.64 -12.92
N GLY A 107 15.64 -2.89 -12.28
CA GLY A 107 15.01 -1.96 -11.35
C GLY A 107 14.08 -0.95 -12.03
N GLU A 108 13.61 -1.26 -13.23
CA GLU A 108 12.61 -0.46 -13.94
C GLU A 108 11.22 -0.75 -13.40
N VAL A 109 10.63 0.20 -12.69
CA VAL A 109 9.32 0.09 -12.09
C VAL A 109 8.25 0.67 -13.00
N LYS A 110 7.17 -0.08 -13.23
CA LYS A 110 6.00 0.34 -14.00
C LYS A 110 4.71 0.02 -13.26
N LYS A 111 3.79 0.98 -13.17
CA LYS A 111 2.44 0.79 -12.65
C LYS A 111 1.57 0.03 -13.67
N LEU A 112 0.81 -0.95 -13.21
CA LEU A 112 -0.04 -1.80 -14.07
C LEU A 112 -1.54 -1.52 -13.88
N THR A 113 -1.95 -0.94 -12.76
CA THR A 113 -3.38 -0.73 -12.45
C THR A 113 -3.64 0.72 -12.11
N GLU A 114 -4.90 1.16 -12.30
CA GLU A 114 -5.38 2.52 -12.03
C GLU A 114 -6.73 2.49 -11.30
N GLY A 115 -7.17 3.66 -10.83
CA GLY A 115 -8.46 3.86 -10.18
C GLY A 115 -8.37 3.91 -8.65
N ASP A 116 -9.52 4.15 -8.01
CA ASP A 116 -9.63 4.26 -6.55
C ASP A 116 -9.95 2.88 -5.95
N TYR A 117 -8.95 2.04 -5.88
CA TYR A 117 -9.00 0.67 -5.38
C TYR A 117 -7.77 0.32 -4.56
N ASP A 118 -7.88 -0.73 -3.75
CA ASP A 118 -6.75 -1.43 -3.17
C ASP A 118 -6.66 -2.85 -3.72
N TYR A 119 -5.48 -3.19 -4.24
CA TYR A 119 -5.10 -4.53 -4.65
C TYR A 119 -4.28 -5.14 -3.51
N ALA A 120 -4.90 -6.08 -2.77
CA ALA A 120 -4.35 -6.58 -1.50
C ALA A 120 -3.45 -7.81 -1.63
N SER A 121 -3.29 -8.34 -2.84
CA SER A 121 -2.44 -9.52 -3.08
C SER A 121 -2.01 -9.58 -4.54
N VAL A 122 -0.93 -10.29 -4.79
CA VAL A 122 -0.46 -10.59 -6.13
C VAL A 122 0.07 -12.03 -6.19
N ALA A 123 -0.44 -12.81 -7.14
CA ALA A 123 0.03 -14.16 -7.44
C ALA A 123 -0.18 -14.46 -8.93
N LEU A 124 0.49 -15.47 -9.47
CA LEU A 124 0.29 -15.88 -10.86
C LEU A 124 -0.73 -17.00 -10.99
N LEU A 125 -1.55 -16.89 -12.03
CA LEU A 125 -2.39 -17.95 -12.58
C LEU A 125 -2.08 -18.08 -14.08
N GLY A 126 -1.19 -19.00 -14.44
CA GLY A 126 -0.61 -19.03 -15.78
C GLY A 126 0.16 -17.76 -16.08
N GLU A 127 -0.20 -17.03 -17.13
CA GLU A 127 0.40 -15.75 -17.52
C GLU A 127 -0.35 -14.52 -16.97
N GLN A 128 -1.42 -14.73 -16.21
CA GLN A 128 -2.21 -13.67 -15.60
C GLN A 128 -1.87 -13.50 -14.14
N ILE A 129 -2.00 -12.29 -13.65
CA ILE A 129 -1.96 -11.98 -12.22
C ILE A 129 -3.36 -12.22 -11.64
N ILE A 130 -3.44 -12.99 -10.55
CA ILE A 130 -4.63 -13.10 -9.71
C ILE A 130 -4.45 -12.23 -8.48
N THR A 131 -5.50 -11.50 -8.11
CA THR A 131 -5.45 -10.52 -7.03
C THR A 131 -6.79 -10.39 -6.31
N LYS A 132 -6.76 -9.96 -5.05
CA LYS A 132 -7.94 -9.44 -4.35
C LYS A 132 -8.00 -7.94 -4.56
N ARG A 133 -9.19 -7.43 -4.86
CA ARG A 133 -9.45 -6.00 -4.98
C ARG A 133 -10.65 -5.60 -4.15
N HIS A 134 -10.53 -4.49 -3.45
CA HIS A 134 -11.59 -3.85 -2.71
C HIS A 134 -11.52 -2.33 -2.83
N SER A 135 -12.48 -1.64 -2.24
CA SER A 135 -12.46 -0.19 -2.04
C SER A 135 -13.22 0.17 -0.76
N ILE A 136 -13.21 1.43 -0.37
CA ILE A 136 -14.06 1.95 0.73
C ILE A 136 -15.55 1.59 0.53
N SER A 137 -15.95 1.37 -0.73
CA SER A 137 -17.35 1.11 -1.12
C SER A 137 -17.64 -0.34 -1.49
N HIS A 138 -16.68 -1.23 -1.44
CA HIS A 138 -16.88 -2.63 -1.85
C HIS A 138 -15.89 -3.58 -1.16
N ALA A 139 -16.40 -4.69 -0.64
CA ALA A 139 -15.58 -5.74 -0.02
C ALA A 139 -14.72 -6.49 -1.07
N ASP A 140 -13.79 -7.31 -0.59
CA ASP A 140 -12.89 -8.13 -1.42
C ASP A 140 -13.65 -8.98 -2.44
N GLU A 141 -13.23 -8.88 -3.70
CA GLU A 141 -13.52 -9.84 -4.77
C GLU A 141 -12.22 -10.24 -5.46
N ILE A 142 -12.23 -11.39 -6.13
CA ILE A 142 -11.07 -11.89 -6.87
C ILE A 142 -11.13 -11.38 -8.31
N TYR A 143 -10.00 -10.90 -8.79
CA TYR A 143 -9.80 -10.40 -10.14
C TYR A 143 -8.60 -11.08 -10.80
N THR A 144 -8.62 -11.13 -12.13
CA THR A 144 -7.41 -11.36 -12.93
C THR A 144 -7.00 -10.06 -13.62
N LEU A 145 -5.70 -9.90 -13.78
CA LEU A 145 -5.07 -8.83 -14.54
C LEU A 145 -4.13 -9.46 -15.58
N ASN A 146 -4.32 -9.10 -16.84
CA ASN A 146 -3.34 -9.39 -17.87
C ASN A 146 -2.22 -8.32 -17.81
N PRO A 147 -0.97 -8.67 -17.45
CA PRO A 147 0.09 -7.69 -17.29
C PRO A 147 0.59 -7.08 -18.62
N VAL A 148 0.22 -7.63 -19.76
CA VAL A 148 0.65 -7.17 -21.08
C VAL A 148 -0.23 -6.04 -21.58
N ASP A 149 -1.55 -6.21 -21.54
CA ASP A 149 -2.54 -5.25 -22.06
C ASP A 149 -3.30 -4.47 -20.98
N GLY A 150 -3.11 -4.84 -19.70
CA GLY A 150 -3.76 -4.17 -18.56
C GLY A 150 -5.22 -4.55 -18.36
N ASN A 151 -5.76 -5.53 -19.10
CA ASN A 151 -7.16 -5.95 -18.96
C ASN A 151 -7.40 -6.61 -17.61
N ILE A 152 -8.42 -6.12 -16.91
CA ILE A 152 -8.85 -6.62 -15.60
C ILE A 152 -10.22 -7.25 -15.72
N ALA A 153 -10.39 -8.47 -15.19
CA ALA A 153 -11.67 -9.16 -15.13
C ALA A 153 -11.99 -9.63 -13.71
N GLN A 154 -13.21 -9.35 -13.26
CA GLN A 154 -13.73 -9.87 -12.00
C GLN A 154 -14.06 -11.36 -12.16
N ILE A 155 -13.62 -12.17 -11.19
CA ILE A 155 -13.81 -13.62 -11.17
C ILE A 155 -14.94 -14.01 -10.22
N THR A 156 -14.97 -13.39 -9.04
CA THR A 156 -15.98 -13.68 -8.01
C THR A 156 -16.98 -12.55 -7.90
N HIS A 157 -18.22 -12.90 -7.52
CA HIS A 157 -19.36 -11.99 -7.37
C HIS A 157 -20.09 -12.28 -6.06
N GLU A 158 -19.33 -12.67 -5.03
CA GLU A 158 -19.87 -13.13 -3.75
C GLU A 158 -20.63 -12.03 -3.01
N ASN A 159 -20.21 -10.77 -3.20
CA ASN A 159 -20.80 -9.62 -2.50
C ASN A 159 -21.85 -8.86 -3.33
N ASP A 160 -21.99 -9.13 -4.62
CA ASP A 160 -22.87 -8.38 -5.54
C ASP A 160 -24.34 -8.38 -5.06
N HIS A 161 -24.85 -9.49 -4.52
CA HIS A 161 -26.21 -9.62 -4.04
C HIS A 161 -26.52 -8.71 -2.84
N ILE A 162 -25.48 -8.23 -2.13
CA ILE A 162 -25.57 -7.27 -1.02
C ILE A 162 -25.40 -5.84 -1.58
N PHE A 163 -24.26 -5.58 -2.26
CA PHE A 163 -23.89 -4.22 -2.69
C PHE A 163 -24.87 -3.64 -3.70
N ASN A 164 -25.47 -4.46 -4.58
CA ASN A 164 -26.52 -4.02 -5.52
C ASN A 164 -27.81 -3.51 -4.84
N LYS A 165 -27.96 -3.68 -3.54
CA LYS A 165 -29.12 -3.23 -2.75
C LYS A 165 -28.79 -2.08 -1.82
N LEU A 166 -27.53 -1.68 -1.70
CA LEU A 166 -27.08 -0.63 -0.81
C LEU A 166 -27.04 0.72 -1.53
N ALA A 167 -27.50 1.75 -0.87
CA ALA A 167 -27.28 3.12 -1.25
C ALA A 167 -25.99 3.60 -0.57
N LEU A 168 -24.87 3.56 -1.29
CA LEU A 168 -23.56 3.96 -0.77
C LEU A 168 -23.34 5.46 -0.97
N GLY A 169 -22.61 6.06 -0.04
CA GLY A 169 -22.17 7.44 -0.10
C GLY A 169 -21.03 7.65 -1.11
N LYS A 170 -20.95 8.87 -1.66
CA LYS A 170 -19.83 9.28 -2.52
C LYS A 170 -18.54 9.24 -1.72
N VAL A 171 -17.49 8.69 -2.31
CA VAL A 171 -16.10 8.77 -1.82
C VAL A 171 -15.34 9.76 -2.69
N GLU A 172 -14.65 10.70 -2.09
CA GLU A 172 -13.94 11.77 -2.77
C GLU A 172 -12.50 11.87 -2.29
N ALA A 173 -11.54 11.88 -3.22
CA ALA A 173 -10.17 12.25 -2.94
C ALA A 173 -10.06 13.79 -2.84
N ARG A 174 -9.66 14.27 -1.67
CA ARG A 174 -9.51 15.71 -1.40
C ARG A 174 -8.07 16.04 -1.07
N TRP A 175 -7.58 17.09 -1.71
CA TRP A 175 -6.27 17.64 -1.45
C TRP A 175 -6.40 19.03 -0.83
N THR A 176 -5.80 19.22 0.35
CA THR A 176 -5.76 20.50 1.05
C THR A 176 -4.31 20.92 1.24
N THR A 177 -4.10 22.20 1.57
CA THR A 177 -2.77 22.69 1.92
C THR A 177 -2.59 22.60 3.43
N ALA A 178 -1.63 21.79 3.88
CA ALA A 178 -1.27 21.67 5.29
C ALA A 178 -0.70 23.00 5.85
N SER A 179 -0.63 23.14 7.17
CA SER A 179 -0.18 24.35 7.85
C SER A 179 1.23 24.80 7.50
N ASP A 180 2.06 23.92 6.95
CA ASP A 180 3.43 24.18 6.47
C ASP A 180 3.54 24.31 4.94
N GLY A 181 2.41 24.36 4.24
CA GLY A 181 2.33 24.53 2.78
C GLY A 181 2.43 23.26 1.95
N LYS A 182 2.58 22.08 2.56
CA LYS A 182 2.63 20.82 1.83
C LYS A 182 1.23 20.30 1.48
N PRO A 183 1.06 19.54 0.36
CA PRO A 183 -0.23 18.95 0.02
C PRO A 183 -0.58 17.81 1.00
N LEU A 184 -1.80 17.85 1.52
CA LEU A 184 -2.38 16.85 2.41
C LEU A 184 -3.57 16.18 1.74
N HIS A 185 -3.48 14.88 1.53
CA HIS A 185 -4.56 14.07 0.98
C HIS A 185 -5.53 13.61 2.08
N SER A 186 -6.82 13.58 1.76
CA SER A 186 -7.87 12.99 2.61
C SER A 186 -8.88 12.24 1.74
N TRP A 187 -9.38 11.11 2.21
CA TRP A 187 -10.64 10.58 1.72
C TRP A 187 -11.79 11.26 2.46
N VAL A 188 -12.79 11.72 1.70
CA VAL A 188 -14.03 12.28 2.25
C VAL A 188 -15.19 11.40 1.79
N ILE A 189 -15.97 10.90 2.74
CA ILE A 189 -17.12 10.04 2.48
C ILE A 189 -18.36 10.75 2.93
N TYR A 190 -19.28 10.97 1.98
CA TYR A 190 -20.54 11.65 2.21
C TYR A 190 -21.67 10.67 2.47
N PRO A 191 -22.76 11.08 3.19
CA PRO A 191 -24.01 10.33 3.23
C PRO A 191 -24.54 9.99 1.84
N SER A 192 -25.22 8.86 1.68
CA SER A 192 -25.78 8.44 0.39
C SER A 192 -26.85 9.42 -0.16
N ASN A 193 -27.50 10.14 0.76
CA ASN A 193 -28.53 11.16 0.47
C ASN A 193 -28.00 12.59 0.73
N PHE A 194 -26.70 12.81 0.57
CA PHE A 194 -26.05 14.09 0.83
C PHE A 194 -26.74 15.25 0.07
N ASP A 195 -27.10 16.28 0.81
CA ASP A 195 -27.68 17.53 0.31
C ASP A 195 -26.74 18.69 0.65
N PRO A 196 -26.12 19.37 -0.31
CA PRO A 196 -25.15 20.44 -0.05
C PRO A 196 -25.76 21.67 0.64
N ASN A 197 -27.08 21.74 0.77
CA ASN A 197 -27.77 22.82 1.48
C ASN A 197 -28.04 22.50 2.95
N LYS A 198 -27.63 21.33 3.43
CA LYS A 198 -27.78 20.89 4.82
C LYS A 198 -26.43 20.82 5.51
N LYS A 199 -26.46 20.99 6.84
CA LYS A 199 -25.29 20.77 7.69
C LYS A 199 -25.30 19.34 8.23
N TYR A 200 -24.14 18.72 8.20
CA TYR A 200 -23.93 17.35 8.72
C TYR A 200 -22.89 17.35 9.82
N PRO A 201 -23.07 16.53 10.85
CA PRO A 201 -21.99 16.27 11.79
C PRO A 201 -20.83 15.57 11.05
N THR A 202 -19.61 15.97 11.37
CA THR A 202 -18.42 15.46 10.68
C THR A 202 -17.55 14.67 11.65
N LEU A 203 -17.11 13.49 11.22
CA LEU A 203 -16.19 12.63 11.97
C LEU A 203 -14.81 12.69 11.34
N LEU A 204 -13.81 13.03 12.15
CA LEU A 204 -12.41 12.92 11.80
C LEU A 204 -11.92 11.51 12.13
N PHE A 205 -11.49 10.76 11.14
CA PHE A 205 -10.84 9.47 11.33
C PHE A 205 -9.34 9.68 11.56
N CYS A 206 -8.87 9.30 12.75
CA CYS A 206 -7.46 9.39 13.11
C CYS A 206 -6.83 8.01 13.00
N GLU A 207 -6.10 7.75 11.90
CA GLU A 207 -5.39 6.50 11.71
C GLU A 207 -4.24 6.38 12.71
N GLY A 208 -4.16 5.20 13.32
CA GLY A 208 -3.08 4.82 14.24
C GLY A 208 -1.97 4.06 13.54
N GLY A 209 -1.13 3.43 14.33
CA GLY A 209 -0.18 2.49 13.79
C GLY A 209 1.29 2.78 13.99
N PRO A 210 1.92 3.90 13.73
CA PRO A 210 1.56 5.10 12.95
C PRO A 210 1.73 4.96 11.43
N GLN A 211 2.22 3.84 10.90
CA GLN A 211 2.62 3.64 9.50
C GLN A 211 1.58 2.88 8.65
N SER A 212 0.30 2.92 9.00
CA SER A 212 -0.77 2.38 8.16
C SER A 212 -1.39 3.46 7.29
N PRO A 213 -1.44 3.32 5.95
CA PRO A 213 -2.06 4.32 5.09
C PRO A 213 -3.59 4.31 5.26
N VAL A 214 -4.20 5.48 5.13
CA VAL A 214 -5.65 5.57 4.86
C VAL A 214 -5.83 5.45 3.35
N SER A 215 -5.90 4.21 2.88
CA SER A 215 -6.09 3.87 1.47
C SER A 215 -7.56 3.64 1.14
N GLN A 216 -7.85 2.91 0.09
CA GLN A 216 -9.19 2.43 -0.24
C GLN A 216 -9.59 1.20 0.57
N PHE A 217 -9.00 0.98 1.75
CA PHE A 217 -9.20 -0.23 2.55
C PHE A 217 -10.67 -0.51 2.87
N TRP A 218 -11.07 -1.77 2.78
CA TRP A 218 -12.33 -2.28 3.28
C TRP A 218 -12.15 -2.80 4.71
N SER A 219 -12.99 -2.35 5.64
CA SER A 219 -12.96 -2.82 7.03
C SER A 219 -14.36 -3.14 7.52
N TYR A 220 -14.53 -4.31 8.13
CA TYR A 220 -15.76 -4.67 8.83
C TYR A 220 -15.83 -4.03 10.23
N ARG A 221 -14.72 -3.55 10.78
CA ARG A 221 -14.64 -2.87 12.08
C ARG A 221 -14.80 -1.36 11.95
N TRP A 222 -14.11 -0.74 10.99
CA TRP A 222 -14.07 0.70 10.76
C TRP A 222 -14.60 0.99 9.35
N ASN A 223 -15.88 0.72 9.14
CA ASN A 223 -16.52 0.87 7.83
C ASN A 223 -17.04 2.30 7.65
N PHE A 224 -16.39 3.06 6.76
CA PHE A 224 -16.73 4.45 6.51
C PHE A 224 -18.12 4.59 5.88
N GLN A 225 -18.56 3.66 5.05
CA GLN A 225 -19.90 3.69 4.45
C GLN A 225 -21.00 3.52 5.51
N ILE A 226 -20.81 2.68 6.52
CA ILE A 226 -21.75 2.54 7.63
C ILE A 226 -21.79 3.82 8.48
N MET A 227 -20.64 4.47 8.71
CA MET A 227 -20.59 5.74 9.42
C MET A 227 -21.32 6.82 8.64
N ALA A 228 -21.07 6.92 7.33
CA ALA A 228 -21.73 7.88 6.45
C ALA A 228 -23.25 7.62 6.30
N ALA A 229 -23.68 6.35 6.34
CA ALA A 229 -25.10 5.98 6.33
C ALA A 229 -25.89 6.45 7.58
N ASN A 230 -25.18 6.85 8.65
CA ASN A 230 -25.76 7.48 9.83
C ASN A 230 -25.71 9.02 9.78
N ASP A 231 -25.73 9.59 8.58
CA ASP A 231 -25.76 11.03 8.31
C ASP A 231 -24.50 11.79 8.78
N TYR A 232 -23.33 11.13 8.82
CA TYR A 232 -22.06 11.78 9.08
C TYR A 232 -21.26 11.97 7.79
N ILE A 233 -20.55 13.09 7.69
CA ILE A 233 -19.44 13.22 6.74
C ILE A 233 -18.20 12.65 7.42
N ILE A 234 -17.46 11.76 6.74
CA ILE A 234 -16.22 11.19 7.27
C ILE A 234 -15.05 11.85 6.57
N VAL A 235 -14.09 12.36 7.33
CA VAL A 235 -12.81 12.90 6.85
C VAL A 235 -11.69 12.00 7.35
N ALA A 236 -10.98 11.38 6.44
CA ALA A 236 -9.93 10.41 6.72
C ALA A 236 -8.60 10.84 6.09
N PRO A 237 -7.82 11.69 6.81
CA PRO A 237 -6.58 12.28 6.26
C PRO A 237 -5.41 11.32 6.28
N ASN A 238 -4.57 11.41 5.25
CA ASN A 238 -3.25 10.82 5.19
C ASN A 238 -2.20 11.80 5.72
N ARG A 239 -2.22 12.00 7.06
CA ARG A 239 -1.31 12.90 7.77
C ARG A 239 0.14 12.43 7.68
N ARG A 240 1.10 13.27 8.09
CA ARG A 240 2.53 12.90 8.21
C ARG A 240 2.73 11.62 8.98
N GLY A 241 3.67 10.81 8.51
CA GLY A 241 3.98 9.48 9.06
C GLY A 241 3.17 8.35 8.47
N LEU A 242 2.23 8.60 7.53
CA LEU A 242 1.56 7.55 6.79
C LEU A 242 2.29 7.26 5.46
N PRO A 243 2.44 5.98 5.05
CA PRO A 243 3.13 5.62 3.81
C PRO A 243 2.33 6.00 2.55
N GLY A 244 3.02 6.03 1.40
CA GLY A 244 2.43 6.29 0.10
C GLY A 244 2.49 7.74 -0.37
N PHE A 245 3.24 8.59 0.33
CA PHE A 245 3.45 10.01 -0.01
C PHE A 245 4.93 10.40 -0.01
N GLY A 246 5.81 9.41 -0.21
CA GLY A 246 7.26 9.56 -0.18
C GLY A 246 7.87 9.36 1.21
N MET A 247 9.17 9.07 1.21
CA MET A 247 9.89 8.76 2.44
C MET A 247 10.00 9.95 3.38
N GLU A 248 10.17 11.16 2.84
CA GLU A 248 10.20 12.38 3.65
C GLU A 248 8.89 12.56 4.44
N TRP A 249 7.74 12.30 3.81
CA TRP A 249 6.44 12.36 4.47
C TRP A 249 6.30 11.32 5.57
N LEU A 250 6.75 10.08 5.32
CA LEU A 250 6.69 8.97 6.25
C LEU A 250 7.56 9.22 7.48
N GLU A 251 8.78 9.71 7.30
CA GLU A 251 9.75 9.92 8.38
C GLU A 251 9.41 11.10 9.31
N GLN A 252 8.64 12.07 8.85
CA GLN A 252 8.36 13.31 9.61
C GLN A 252 7.56 13.09 10.90
N ILE A 253 7.01 11.91 11.15
CA ILE A 253 6.38 11.61 12.44
C ILE A 253 7.39 11.21 13.51
N SER A 254 8.60 10.80 13.13
CA SER A 254 9.63 10.35 14.06
C SER A 254 10.03 11.47 15.02
N GLY A 255 9.78 11.24 16.33
CA GLY A 255 10.03 12.23 17.37
C GLY A 255 9.02 13.38 17.44
N ASP A 256 7.97 13.42 16.58
CA ASP A 256 6.99 14.53 16.53
C ASP A 256 5.54 14.07 16.45
N TYR A 257 5.12 13.14 17.29
CA TYR A 257 3.73 12.61 17.32
C TYR A 257 2.66 13.67 17.66
N GLY A 258 3.01 14.69 18.43
CA GLY A 258 2.11 15.77 18.84
C GLY A 258 2.23 17.05 18.01
N GLY A 259 3.13 17.08 17.04
CA GLY A 259 3.45 18.27 16.25
C GLY A 259 2.70 18.36 14.93
N GLN A 260 3.43 18.22 13.82
CA GLN A 260 2.84 18.45 12.50
C GLN A 260 1.73 17.46 12.12
N CYS A 261 1.82 16.20 12.54
CA CYS A 261 0.75 15.23 12.26
C CYS A 261 -0.60 15.62 12.90
N MET A 262 -0.58 16.23 14.10
CA MET A 262 -1.80 16.78 14.73
C MET A 262 -2.32 18.01 13.98
N ARG A 263 -1.44 18.88 13.50
CA ARG A 263 -1.83 20.04 12.66
C ARG A 263 -2.43 19.58 11.33
N ASP A 264 -1.93 18.49 10.74
CA ASP A 264 -2.50 17.91 9.52
C ASP A 264 -3.94 17.45 9.75
N TYR A 265 -4.23 16.74 10.85
CA TYR A 265 -5.60 16.35 11.21
C TYR A 265 -6.52 17.57 11.37
N LEU A 266 -6.08 18.58 12.12
CA LEU A 266 -6.86 19.80 12.31
C LEU A 266 -7.08 20.56 11.00
N THR A 267 -6.06 20.63 10.14
CA THR A 267 -6.18 21.28 8.84
C THR A 267 -7.21 20.56 7.95
N ALA A 268 -7.22 19.24 7.93
CA ALA A 268 -8.17 18.46 7.13
C ALA A 268 -9.62 18.66 7.57
N ILE A 269 -9.88 18.63 8.89
CA ILE A 269 -11.24 18.82 9.41
C ILE A 269 -11.70 20.26 9.25
N ASP A 270 -10.82 21.24 9.50
CA ASP A 270 -11.13 22.67 9.35
C ASP A 270 -11.45 23.04 7.90
N ASP A 271 -10.82 22.35 6.93
CA ASP A 271 -11.07 22.58 5.51
C ASP A 271 -12.48 22.15 5.10
N ILE A 272 -12.92 20.98 5.53
CA ILE A 272 -14.30 20.50 5.30
C ILE A 272 -15.33 21.40 6.01
N CYS A 273 -15.05 21.85 7.22
CA CYS A 273 -15.96 22.69 7.99
C CYS A 273 -16.14 24.11 7.41
N LYS A 274 -15.34 24.52 6.42
CA LYS A 274 -15.52 25.78 5.71
C LYS A 274 -16.61 25.71 4.61
N GLU A 275 -16.96 24.52 4.19
CA GLU A 275 -18.06 24.34 3.25
C GLU A 275 -19.40 24.61 3.92
N PRO A 276 -20.39 25.15 3.18
CA PRO A 276 -21.68 25.58 3.75
C PRO A 276 -22.51 24.42 4.31
#